data_ad3d5f569261eb3a07e1213d4f71c324
#
_entry.id   ad3d5f569261eb3a07e1213d4f71c324
#
_cell.length_a   1.000
_cell.length_b   1.000
_cell.length_c   1.000
_cell.angle_alpha   90.00
_cell.angle_beta   90.00
_cell.angle_gamma   90.00
#
_symmetry.space_group_name_H-M   'P 1'
#
loop_
_entity.id
_entity.type
_entity.pdbx_description
1 polymer ?
#
loop_
_entity_poly.entity_id
_entity_poly.type
_entity_poly.pdbx_seq_one_letter_code
_entity_poly.pdbx_strand_id
1 'polypeptide(L)'
;MGRLEQLSSKPDELTTFANMFSGCTALTEVKMEYCNTEKVTSMNEMFKGCNGLKSIDLSKWNTASLTTAINMFKECECLEEVNLSGWDVSNVTSFQGMFIDSPCLRSVDIRNWNAPSKPVCCMGMFSGTAITRVNIPVVPVLKLSDAREVFKNCEVLENVILSGQVTGAPDMTGMFEGCIALTSVNLSGWIIPENVNISSMFRGCTALRSVNLSGWKLSGTNILTDMFKNCPVEELIIKNSDDHTVSKLLGQISGNINVIRS
;
A
#
# COMPACT_ATOMS: atom_id res chain seq x y z
N MET A 1 -20.65 27.12 -3.82
CA MET A 1 -20.94 26.21 -4.95
C MET A 1 -20.27 26.79 -6.20
N GLY A 2 -19.04 26.37 -6.49
CA GLY A 2 -18.34 26.73 -7.72
C GLY A 2 -18.57 25.61 -8.74
N ARG A 3 -19.36 25.84 -9.75
CA ARG A 3 -19.54 24.91 -10.86
C ARG A 3 -18.26 24.84 -11.69
N LEU A 4 -17.69 23.63 -11.82
CA LEU A 4 -16.57 23.32 -12.72
C LEU A 4 -16.93 23.39 -14.22
N GLU A 5 -18.04 24.04 -14.59
CA GLU A 5 -18.48 24.21 -15.99
C GLU A 5 -17.55 25.08 -16.85
N GLN A 6 -16.56 25.75 -16.24
CA GLN A 6 -15.64 26.62 -16.97
C GLN A 6 -14.29 25.99 -17.39
N LEU A 7 -14.04 24.72 -17.09
CA LEU A 7 -12.84 24.02 -17.63
C LEU A 7 -13.01 23.55 -19.07
N SER A 8 -14.12 23.93 -19.73
CA SER A 8 -14.47 23.43 -21.07
C SER A 8 -13.85 24.21 -22.25
N SER A 9 -12.96 25.17 -22.03
CA SER A 9 -12.45 25.94 -23.17
C SER A 9 -11.35 25.24 -23.99
N LYS A 10 -10.66 24.20 -23.45
CA LYS A 10 -9.77 23.28 -24.20
C LYS A 10 -9.50 22.00 -23.38
N PRO A 11 -10.46 21.07 -23.29
CA PRO A 11 -10.29 19.83 -22.48
C PRO A 11 -9.17 18.92 -22.99
N ASP A 12 -8.74 19.09 -24.23
CA ASP A 12 -7.75 18.21 -24.88
C ASP A 12 -6.28 18.54 -24.54
N GLU A 13 -6.01 19.58 -23.76
CA GLU A 13 -4.64 20.00 -23.41
C GLU A 13 -4.25 19.76 -21.95
N LEU A 14 -5.17 19.28 -21.09
CA LEU A 14 -4.87 19.04 -19.68
C LEU A 14 -4.01 17.79 -19.50
N THR A 15 -2.81 17.98 -19.03
CA THR A 15 -1.84 16.90 -18.76
C THR A 15 -1.63 16.65 -17.27
N THR A 16 -2.18 17.49 -16.39
CA THR A 16 -2.05 17.35 -14.94
C THR A 16 -3.28 17.83 -14.20
N PHE A 17 -3.64 17.08 -13.16
CA PHE A 17 -4.63 17.46 -12.15
C PHE A 17 -3.98 17.67 -10.77
N ALA A 18 -2.66 17.81 -10.74
CA ALA A 18 -1.93 18.02 -9.49
C ALA A 18 -2.51 19.22 -8.71
N ASN A 19 -2.77 19.01 -7.42
CA ASN A 19 -3.31 19.99 -6.47
C ASN A 19 -4.69 20.59 -6.82
N MET A 20 -5.44 20.05 -7.78
CA MET A 20 -6.66 20.68 -8.30
C MET A 20 -7.70 21.00 -7.22
N PHE A 21 -7.86 20.14 -6.22
CA PHE A 21 -8.77 20.32 -5.07
C PHE A 21 -8.04 20.29 -3.73
N SER A 22 -6.72 20.42 -3.73
CA SER A 22 -5.93 20.35 -2.50
C SER A 22 -6.41 21.38 -1.48
N GLY A 23 -6.68 20.93 -0.25
CA GLY A 23 -7.18 21.78 0.84
C GLY A 23 -8.64 22.21 0.72
N CYS A 24 -9.41 21.63 -0.21
CA CYS A 24 -10.84 21.90 -0.31
C CYS A 24 -11.62 21.20 0.80
N THR A 25 -11.48 21.65 2.05
CA THR A 25 -12.03 20.99 3.25
C THR A 25 -13.56 20.87 3.26
N ALA A 26 -14.27 21.75 2.56
CA ALA A 26 -15.73 21.72 2.44
C ALA A 26 -16.24 20.90 1.25
N LEU A 27 -15.34 20.25 0.49
CA LEU A 27 -15.72 19.45 -0.66
C LEU A 27 -16.34 18.12 -0.20
N THR A 28 -17.63 17.91 -0.50
CA THR A 28 -18.36 16.69 -0.10
C THR A 28 -18.64 15.74 -1.27
N GLU A 29 -18.66 16.25 -2.48
CA GLU A 29 -18.96 15.50 -3.69
C GLU A 29 -18.20 16.09 -4.88
N VAL A 30 -17.73 15.22 -5.76
CA VAL A 30 -17.07 15.61 -7.02
C VAL A 30 -17.73 14.88 -8.17
N LYS A 31 -18.28 15.64 -9.12
CA LYS A 31 -18.87 15.10 -10.36
C LYS A 31 -17.92 15.40 -11.52
N MET A 32 -17.13 14.40 -11.89
CA MET A 32 -16.15 14.52 -12.98
C MET A 32 -16.38 13.47 -14.08
N GLU A 33 -17.62 13.05 -14.27
CA GLU A 33 -18.00 11.98 -15.21
C GLU A 33 -17.65 12.29 -16.68
N TYR A 34 -17.54 13.58 -17.01
CA TYR A 34 -17.23 14.05 -18.38
C TYR A 34 -15.80 14.61 -18.51
N CYS A 35 -14.97 14.46 -17.48
CA CYS A 35 -13.59 14.92 -17.56
C CYS A 35 -12.78 14.02 -18.49
N ASN A 36 -12.17 14.61 -19.53
CA ASN A 36 -11.20 13.87 -20.32
C ASN A 36 -9.87 13.76 -19.55
N THR A 37 -9.53 12.54 -19.14
CA THR A 37 -8.33 12.23 -18.37
C THR A 37 -7.25 11.53 -19.18
N GLU A 38 -7.48 11.30 -20.48
CA GLU A 38 -6.62 10.48 -21.36
C GLU A 38 -5.15 10.94 -21.39
N LYS A 39 -4.92 12.26 -21.35
CA LYS A 39 -3.56 12.84 -21.38
C LYS A 39 -2.99 13.19 -20.00
N VAL A 40 -3.74 12.90 -18.93
CA VAL A 40 -3.31 13.25 -17.58
C VAL A 40 -2.20 12.31 -17.11
N THR A 41 -1.04 12.87 -16.83
CA THR A 41 0.14 12.15 -16.37
C THR A 41 0.37 12.24 -14.86
N SER A 42 -0.20 13.25 -14.19
CA SER A 42 -0.04 13.48 -12.76
C SER A 42 -1.35 13.87 -12.08
N MET A 43 -1.64 13.19 -10.96
CA MET A 43 -2.74 13.49 -10.04
C MET A 43 -2.21 13.73 -8.62
N ASN A 44 -0.96 14.18 -8.50
CA ASN A 44 -0.34 14.40 -7.20
C ASN A 44 -1.12 15.40 -6.36
N GLU A 45 -1.40 15.04 -5.09
CA GLU A 45 -2.10 15.89 -4.12
C GLU A 45 -3.48 16.41 -4.59
N MET A 46 -4.10 15.77 -5.58
CA MET A 46 -5.32 16.29 -6.21
C MET A 46 -6.46 16.53 -5.21
N PHE A 47 -6.65 15.63 -4.25
CA PHE A 47 -7.66 15.72 -3.20
C PHE A 47 -7.07 15.80 -1.79
N LYS A 48 -5.79 16.11 -1.65
CA LYS A 48 -5.13 16.22 -0.35
C LYS A 48 -5.89 17.17 0.57
N GLY A 49 -6.19 16.73 1.80
CA GLY A 49 -6.91 17.54 2.80
C GLY A 49 -8.35 17.85 2.42
N CYS A 50 -9.00 17.05 1.56
CA CYS A 50 -10.43 17.17 1.29
C CYS A 50 -11.25 16.54 2.42
N ASN A 51 -11.27 17.17 3.59
CA ASN A 51 -11.79 16.59 4.83
C ASN A 51 -13.31 16.34 4.83
N GLY A 52 -14.07 17.01 3.96
CA GLY A 52 -15.51 16.78 3.80
C GLY A 52 -15.87 15.61 2.87
N LEU A 53 -14.91 15.12 2.08
CA LEU A 53 -15.15 14.07 1.08
C LEU A 53 -15.28 12.70 1.76
N LYS A 54 -16.44 12.04 1.61
CA LYS A 54 -16.70 10.73 2.22
C LYS A 54 -16.45 9.57 1.30
N SER A 55 -16.77 9.72 0.02
CA SER A 55 -16.53 8.68 -0.99
C SER A 55 -16.29 9.30 -2.35
N ILE A 56 -15.61 8.58 -3.21
CA ILE A 56 -15.37 8.99 -4.59
C ILE A 56 -15.27 7.77 -5.51
N ASP A 57 -15.93 7.87 -6.67
CA ASP A 57 -15.82 6.88 -7.75
C ASP A 57 -15.09 7.48 -8.96
N LEU A 58 -13.88 6.99 -9.22
CA LEU A 58 -13.03 7.38 -10.34
C LEU A 58 -12.81 6.19 -11.30
N SER A 59 -13.62 5.14 -11.21
CA SER A 59 -13.46 3.90 -11.99
C SER A 59 -13.56 4.09 -13.49
N LYS A 60 -14.21 5.18 -13.94
CA LYS A 60 -14.41 5.49 -15.37
C LYS A 60 -13.31 6.36 -15.97
N TRP A 61 -12.33 6.79 -15.18
CA TRP A 61 -11.24 7.62 -15.69
C TRP A 61 -10.29 6.82 -16.58
N ASN A 62 -9.94 7.40 -17.73
CA ASN A 62 -8.86 6.86 -18.55
C ASN A 62 -7.51 7.27 -17.96
N THR A 63 -6.81 6.31 -17.37
CA THR A 63 -5.53 6.53 -16.69
C THR A 63 -4.33 5.93 -17.43
N ALA A 64 -4.50 5.59 -18.71
CA ALA A 64 -3.43 4.98 -19.50
C ALA A 64 -2.15 5.83 -19.60
N SER A 65 -2.27 7.18 -19.49
CA SER A 65 -1.11 8.09 -19.47
C SER A 65 -0.59 8.41 -18.06
N LEU A 66 -1.28 7.94 -16.99
CA LEU A 66 -0.92 8.29 -15.61
C LEU A 66 0.44 7.70 -15.22
N THR A 67 1.31 8.54 -14.66
CA THR A 67 2.62 8.13 -14.18
C THR A 67 2.77 8.27 -12.67
N THR A 68 1.97 9.14 -12.03
CA THR A 68 2.11 9.41 -10.59
C THR A 68 0.82 9.91 -9.96
N ALA A 69 0.52 9.40 -8.74
CA ALA A 69 -0.59 9.81 -7.89
C ALA A 69 -0.13 9.98 -6.42
N ILE A 70 1.02 10.64 -6.23
CA ILE A 70 1.62 10.89 -4.92
C ILE A 70 0.67 11.73 -4.06
N ASN A 71 0.40 11.27 -2.82
CA ASN A 71 -0.41 11.96 -1.83
C ASN A 71 -1.83 12.34 -2.31
N MET A 72 -2.38 11.65 -3.32
CA MET A 72 -3.62 12.08 -3.99
C MET A 72 -4.78 12.28 -3.02
N PHE A 73 -4.92 11.45 -2.01
CA PHE A 73 -5.94 11.51 -0.96
C PHE A 73 -5.33 11.61 0.44
N LYS A 74 -4.13 12.19 0.54
CA LYS A 74 -3.48 12.40 1.83
C LYS A 74 -4.34 13.29 2.74
N GLU A 75 -4.42 12.93 4.04
CA GLU A 75 -5.11 13.75 5.05
C GLU A 75 -6.61 13.99 4.76
N CYS A 76 -7.29 13.02 4.10
CA CYS A 76 -8.73 13.07 3.89
C CYS A 76 -9.47 12.46 5.10
N GLU A 77 -9.75 13.28 6.11
CA GLU A 77 -10.20 12.81 7.44
C GLU A 77 -11.53 12.04 7.43
N CYS A 78 -12.47 12.39 6.53
CA CYS A 78 -13.78 11.73 6.44
C CYS A 78 -13.90 10.72 5.30
N LEU A 79 -12.84 10.47 4.52
CA LEU A 79 -12.90 9.58 3.35
C LEU A 79 -13.02 8.13 3.81
N GLU A 80 -14.12 7.47 3.44
CA GLU A 80 -14.43 6.09 3.81
C GLU A 80 -14.17 5.09 2.69
N GLU A 81 -14.50 5.48 1.44
CA GLU A 81 -14.45 4.58 0.29
C GLU A 81 -13.92 5.27 -0.97
N VAL A 82 -13.08 4.55 -1.72
CA VAL A 82 -12.55 5.00 -3.02
C VAL A 82 -12.64 3.88 -4.04
N ASN A 83 -13.26 4.14 -5.19
CA ASN A 83 -13.33 3.20 -6.30
C ASN A 83 -12.37 3.61 -7.44
N LEU A 84 -11.33 2.80 -7.65
CA LEU A 84 -10.31 2.95 -8.69
C LEU A 84 -10.25 1.71 -9.60
N SER A 85 -11.28 0.87 -9.60
CA SER A 85 -11.26 -0.46 -10.25
C SER A 85 -11.05 -0.43 -11.76
N GLY A 86 -11.32 0.69 -12.42
CA GLY A 86 -11.11 0.85 -13.87
C GLY A 86 -9.75 1.43 -14.27
N TRP A 87 -8.87 1.70 -13.32
CA TRP A 87 -7.59 2.34 -13.61
C TRP A 87 -6.61 1.41 -14.34
N ASP A 88 -6.04 1.91 -15.42
CA ASP A 88 -4.82 1.37 -16.03
C ASP A 88 -3.61 1.95 -15.31
N VAL A 89 -2.88 1.11 -14.59
CA VAL A 89 -1.70 1.51 -13.81
C VAL A 89 -0.39 1.07 -14.46
N SER A 90 -0.42 0.60 -15.72
CA SER A 90 0.74 0.07 -16.43
C SER A 90 1.92 1.04 -16.52
N ASN A 91 1.66 2.35 -16.56
CA ASN A 91 2.66 3.41 -16.65
C ASN A 91 2.97 4.09 -15.30
N VAL A 92 2.26 3.73 -14.24
CA VAL A 92 2.45 4.37 -12.92
C VAL A 92 3.77 3.92 -12.30
N THR A 93 4.51 4.88 -11.77
CA THR A 93 5.78 4.68 -11.06
C THR A 93 5.72 5.06 -9.58
N SER A 94 4.68 5.79 -9.14
CA SER A 94 4.54 6.16 -7.74
C SER A 94 3.09 6.35 -7.29
N PHE A 95 2.74 5.64 -6.21
CA PHE A 95 1.57 5.83 -5.35
C PHE A 95 1.99 6.23 -3.94
N GLN A 96 3.19 6.85 -3.78
CA GLN A 96 3.69 7.25 -2.47
C GLN A 96 2.65 8.05 -1.69
N GLY A 97 2.35 7.60 -0.46
CA GLY A 97 1.44 8.28 0.45
C GLY A 97 0.01 8.50 -0.08
N MET A 98 -0.43 7.75 -1.10
CA MET A 98 -1.69 8.04 -1.81
C MET A 98 -2.87 8.25 -0.87
N PHE A 99 -2.94 7.51 0.24
CA PHE A 99 -4.00 7.58 1.25
C PHE A 99 -3.47 7.85 2.66
N ILE A 100 -2.21 8.27 2.78
CA ILE A 100 -1.56 8.47 4.08
C ILE A 100 -2.38 9.42 4.96
N ASP A 101 -2.54 9.05 6.24
CA ASP A 101 -3.25 9.85 7.25
C ASP A 101 -4.73 10.14 6.89
N SER A 102 -5.41 9.16 6.25
CA SER A 102 -6.86 9.18 6.00
C SER A 102 -7.56 8.18 6.93
N PRO A 103 -7.80 8.55 8.20
CA PRO A 103 -8.11 7.62 9.29
C PRO A 103 -9.49 6.96 9.19
N CYS A 104 -10.40 7.47 8.36
CA CYS A 104 -11.70 6.87 8.14
C CYS A 104 -11.73 5.91 6.94
N LEU A 105 -10.65 5.82 6.14
CA LEU A 105 -10.63 5.02 4.91
C LEU A 105 -10.64 3.52 5.22
N ARG A 106 -11.73 2.85 4.84
CA ARG A 106 -11.97 1.42 5.10
C ARG A 106 -11.90 0.56 3.86
N SER A 107 -12.16 1.14 2.68
CA SER A 107 -12.25 0.40 1.44
C SER A 107 -11.65 1.16 0.27
N VAL A 108 -10.78 0.48 -0.48
CA VAL A 108 -10.28 0.95 -1.77
C VAL A 108 -10.44 -0.18 -2.78
N ASP A 109 -11.20 0.08 -3.85
CA ASP A 109 -11.41 -0.90 -4.91
C ASP A 109 -10.36 -0.73 -6.02
N ILE A 110 -9.45 -1.70 -6.11
CA ILE A 110 -8.36 -1.76 -7.10
C ILE A 110 -8.34 -3.11 -7.85
N ARG A 111 -9.47 -3.82 -7.90
CA ARG A 111 -9.55 -5.22 -8.35
C ARG A 111 -9.01 -5.49 -9.76
N ASN A 112 -9.10 -4.52 -10.66
CA ASN A 112 -8.71 -4.69 -12.06
C ASN A 112 -7.38 -4.01 -12.41
N TRP A 113 -6.61 -3.59 -11.42
CA TRP A 113 -5.30 -3.03 -11.68
C TRP A 113 -4.40 -4.06 -12.36
N ASN A 114 -3.81 -3.67 -13.47
CA ASN A 114 -2.81 -4.46 -14.19
C ASN A 114 -1.42 -4.30 -13.56
N ALA A 115 -0.51 -5.22 -13.88
CA ALA A 115 0.86 -5.11 -13.39
C ALA A 115 1.57 -3.90 -14.02
N PRO A 116 2.12 -2.99 -13.23
CA PRO A 116 2.95 -1.92 -13.75
C PRO A 116 4.15 -2.44 -14.54
N SER A 117 4.48 -1.77 -15.65
CA SER A 117 5.61 -2.13 -16.50
C SER A 117 6.97 -1.81 -15.86
N LYS A 118 6.99 -0.89 -14.89
CA LYS A 118 8.17 -0.41 -14.15
C LYS A 118 8.01 -0.66 -12.65
N PRO A 119 9.11 -0.69 -11.88
CA PRO A 119 9.03 -0.72 -10.42
C PRO A 119 8.28 0.49 -9.86
N VAL A 120 7.39 0.24 -8.88
CA VAL A 120 6.48 1.23 -8.31
C VAL A 120 6.88 1.55 -6.88
N CYS A 121 6.93 2.83 -6.54
CA CYS A 121 7.03 3.31 -5.16
C CYS A 121 5.64 3.31 -4.51
N CYS A 122 5.48 2.52 -3.43
CA CYS A 122 4.27 2.48 -2.61
C CYS A 122 4.52 2.95 -1.17
N MET A 123 5.62 3.68 -0.91
CA MET A 123 5.97 4.15 0.45
C MET A 123 4.77 4.84 1.11
N GLY A 124 4.37 4.36 2.28
CA GLY A 124 3.28 4.91 3.09
C GLY A 124 1.90 4.93 2.43
N MET A 125 1.66 4.13 1.36
CA MET A 125 0.45 4.25 0.53
C MET A 125 -0.85 4.20 1.34
N PHE A 126 -0.93 3.38 2.37
CA PHE A 126 -2.10 3.21 3.25
C PHE A 126 -1.80 3.54 4.72
N SER A 127 -0.65 4.15 5.02
CA SER A 127 -0.26 4.44 6.40
C SER A 127 -1.30 5.29 7.11
N GLY A 128 -1.67 4.91 8.35
CA GLY A 128 -2.65 5.64 9.17
C GLY A 128 -4.09 5.56 8.68
N THR A 129 -4.46 4.52 7.93
CA THR A 129 -5.84 4.30 7.47
C THR A 129 -6.58 3.25 8.30
N ALA A 130 -7.92 3.24 8.19
CA ALA A 130 -8.79 2.24 8.83
C ALA A 130 -9.08 1.03 7.92
N ILE A 131 -8.18 0.69 7.00
CA ILE A 131 -8.35 -0.48 6.14
C ILE A 131 -8.35 -1.76 6.99
N THR A 132 -9.42 -2.58 6.86
CA THR A 132 -9.55 -3.84 7.59
C THR A 132 -8.99 -5.02 6.81
N ARG A 133 -8.99 -4.94 5.49
CA ARG A 133 -8.50 -5.97 4.57
C ARG A 133 -7.85 -5.34 3.36
N VAL A 134 -6.82 -5.98 2.87
CA VAL A 134 -6.16 -5.59 1.62
C VAL A 134 -6.36 -6.72 0.61
N ASN A 135 -7.19 -6.45 -0.40
CA ASN A 135 -7.28 -7.28 -1.60
C ASN A 135 -6.46 -6.60 -2.70
N ILE A 136 -5.15 -6.74 -2.63
CA ILE A 136 -4.33 -6.40 -3.80
C ILE A 136 -4.61 -7.50 -4.83
N PRO A 137 -5.04 -7.15 -6.06
CA PRO A 137 -5.25 -8.15 -7.09
C PRO A 137 -3.99 -8.98 -7.25
N VAL A 138 -4.17 -10.28 -7.47
CA VAL A 138 -3.06 -11.19 -7.77
C VAL A 138 -2.48 -10.78 -9.13
N VAL A 139 -1.67 -9.73 -9.11
CA VAL A 139 -0.85 -9.41 -10.28
C VAL A 139 0.29 -10.43 -10.33
N PRO A 140 0.58 -11.03 -11.47
CA PRO A 140 1.54 -12.13 -11.56
C PRO A 140 2.91 -11.82 -10.97
N VAL A 141 3.34 -10.56 -11.05
CA VAL A 141 4.58 -10.06 -10.42
C VAL A 141 4.43 -8.57 -10.13
N LEU A 142 4.36 -8.21 -8.85
CA LEU A 142 4.43 -6.80 -8.45
C LEU A 142 5.90 -6.43 -8.16
N LYS A 143 6.47 -5.58 -9.01
CA LYS A 143 7.80 -5.02 -8.78
C LYS A 143 7.68 -3.74 -7.96
N LEU A 144 8.21 -3.74 -6.76
CA LEU A 144 8.25 -2.55 -5.91
C LEU A 144 9.64 -1.90 -5.96
N SER A 145 9.70 -0.58 -6.03
CA SER A 145 10.95 0.17 -5.85
C SER A 145 11.13 0.63 -4.40
N ASP A 146 10.03 0.81 -3.67
CA ASP A 146 10.00 1.19 -2.26
C ASP A 146 8.67 0.72 -1.65
N ALA A 147 8.74 0.00 -0.53
CA ALA A 147 7.58 -0.51 0.20
C ALA A 147 7.63 -0.15 1.70
N ARG A 148 8.39 0.89 2.05
CA ARG A 148 8.44 1.37 3.44
C ARG A 148 7.06 1.82 3.90
N GLU A 149 6.70 1.40 5.11
CA GLU A 149 5.55 1.93 5.84
C GLU A 149 4.20 1.81 5.10
N VAL A 150 4.06 0.90 4.12
CA VAL A 150 2.84 0.82 3.27
C VAL A 150 1.57 0.75 4.11
N PHE A 151 1.56 -0.01 5.20
CA PHE A 151 0.42 -0.22 6.11
C PHE A 151 0.74 0.22 7.54
N LYS A 152 1.74 1.07 7.74
CA LYS A 152 2.10 1.54 9.09
C LYS A 152 0.91 2.18 9.79
N ASN A 153 0.70 1.82 11.07
CA ASN A 153 -0.41 2.31 11.88
C ASN A 153 -1.82 2.07 11.28
N CYS A 154 -1.98 1.01 10.47
CA CYS A 154 -3.31 0.52 10.11
C CYS A 154 -3.88 -0.27 11.31
N GLU A 155 -4.37 0.45 12.31
CA GLU A 155 -4.68 -0.10 13.64
C GLU A 155 -5.80 -1.14 13.66
N VAL A 156 -6.68 -1.15 12.65
CA VAL A 156 -7.81 -2.09 12.51
C VAL A 156 -7.57 -3.16 11.44
N LEU A 157 -6.39 -3.23 10.85
CA LEU A 157 -6.03 -4.24 9.88
C LEU A 157 -5.86 -5.61 10.56
N GLU A 158 -6.77 -6.54 10.30
CA GLU A 158 -6.83 -7.84 10.98
C GLU A 158 -6.02 -8.94 10.29
N ASN A 159 -6.10 -8.97 8.95
CA ASN A 159 -5.47 -10.01 8.14
C ASN A 159 -4.92 -9.43 6.85
N VAL A 160 -3.76 -9.93 6.46
CA VAL A 160 -3.12 -9.57 5.18
C VAL A 160 -2.79 -10.85 4.42
N ILE A 161 -3.35 -10.97 3.22
CA ILE A 161 -3.00 -12.01 2.27
C ILE A 161 -2.46 -11.29 1.03
N LEU A 162 -1.16 -11.21 0.93
CA LEU A 162 -0.45 -10.70 -0.25
C LEU A 162 0.11 -11.89 -1.02
N SER A 163 -0.79 -12.65 -1.66
CA SER A 163 -0.39 -13.79 -2.47
C SER A 163 0.08 -13.31 -3.84
N GLY A 164 1.28 -13.68 -4.21
CA GLY A 164 1.89 -13.32 -5.49
C GLY A 164 3.39 -13.09 -5.33
N GLN A 165 4.11 -13.00 -6.44
CA GLN A 165 5.53 -12.68 -6.38
C GLN A 165 5.71 -11.18 -6.23
N VAL A 166 6.00 -10.73 -5.02
CA VAL A 166 6.53 -9.38 -4.80
C VAL A 166 8.03 -9.45 -4.98
N THR A 167 8.56 -8.62 -5.87
CA THR A 167 9.99 -8.59 -6.16
C THR A 167 10.52 -7.16 -6.12
N GLY A 168 11.80 -7.03 -5.80
CA GLY A 168 12.56 -5.82 -6.09
C GLY A 168 12.50 -4.68 -5.09
N ALA A 169 11.70 -4.74 -4.02
CA ALA A 169 11.73 -3.68 -3.00
C ALA A 169 13.02 -3.75 -2.17
N PRO A 170 13.97 -2.84 -2.34
CA PRO A 170 15.20 -2.82 -1.54
C PRO A 170 14.94 -2.37 -0.11
N ASP A 171 13.78 -1.77 0.17
CA ASP A 171 13.38 -1.30 1.49
C ASP A 171 11.90 -1.58 1.76
N MET A 172 11.65 -2.33 2.84
CA MET A 172 10.32 -2.68 3.38
C MET A 172 10.23 -2.32 4.87
N THR A 173 11.07 -1.36 5.31
CA THR A 173 11.11 -0.92 6.70
C THR A 173 9.72 -0.52 7.19
N GLY A 174 9.32 -1.06 8.34
CA GLY A 174 8.08 -0.68 9.01
C GLY A 174 6.80 -0.97 8.22
N MET A 175 6.81 -1.88 7.24
CA MET A 175 5.68 -2.10 6.31
C MET A 175 4.34 -2.32 7.03
N PHE A 176 4.35 -3.00 8.18
CA PHE A 176 3.17 -3.25 9.04
C PHE A 176 3.39 -2.72 10.48
N GLU A 177 4.34 -1.81 10.68
CA GLU A 177 4.62 -1.25 12.02
C GLU A 177 3.34 -0.65 12.62
N GLY A 178 3.02 -1.02 13.88
CA GLY A 178 1.86 -0.49 14.58
C GLY A 178 0.51 -1.01 14.14
N CYS A 179 0.43 -2.09 13.33
CA CYS A 179 -0.83 -2.78 13.00
C CYS A 179 -1.30 -3.60 14.21
N ILE A 180 -1.88 -2.93 15.21
CA ILE A 180 -2.18 -3.53 16.53
C ILE A 180 -3.26 -4.62 16.50
N ALA A 181 -4.16 -4.62 15.52
CA ALA A 181 -5.19 -5.65 15.34
C ALA A 181 -4.75 -6.81 14.43
N LEU A 182 -3.56 -6.75 13.81
CA LEU A 182 -3.08 -7.77 12.89
C LEU A 182 -2.80 -9.07 13.63
N THR A 183 -3.61 -10.12 13.36
CA THR A 183 -3.50 -11.42 14.04
C THR A 183 -2.66 -12.43 13.27
N SER A 184 -2.70 -12.37 11.95
CA SER A 184 -1.91 -13.24 11.09
C SER A 184 -1.48 -12.55 9.81
N VAL A 185 -0.35 -12.99 9.26
CA VAL A 185 0.15 -12.51 7.98
C VAL A 185 0.68 -13.66 7.13
N ASN A 186 0.35 -13.65 5.84
CA ASN A 186 0.89 -14.62 4.89
C ASN A 186 1.62 -13.88 3.75
N LEU A 187 2.95 -13.97 3.77
CA LEU A 187 3.87 -13.44 2.77
C LEU A 187 4.65 -14.57 2.08
N SER A 188 4.08 -15.78 2.05
CA SER A 188 4.71 -16.91 1.37
C SER A 188 4.83 -16.65 -0.13
N GLY A 189 5.94 -17.10 -0.70
CA GLY A 189 6.22 -16.90 -2.13
C GLY A 189 6.82 -15.55 -2.51
N TRP A 190 7.03 -14.64 -1.55
CA TRP A 190 7.78 -13.42 -1.82
C TRP A 190 9.24 -13.72 -2.10
N ILE A 191 9.79 -13.09 -3.13
CA ILE A 191 11.22 -13.18 -3.45
C ILE A 191 11.92 -12.01 -2.78
N ILE A 192 12.63 -12.34 -1.69
CA ILE A 192 13.35 -11.35 -0.91
C ILE A 192 14.73 -11.11 -1.58
N PRO A 193 15.01 -9.88 -2.06
CA PRO A 193 16.28 -9.58 -2.68
C PRO A 193 17.42 -9.57 -1.65
N GLU A 194 18.65 -9.70 -2.14
CA GLU A 194 19.83 -9.39 -1.33
C GLU A 194 19.84 -7.92 -0.91
N ASN A 195 20.43 -7.63 0.25
CA ASN A 195 20.54 -6.28 0.82
C ASN A 195 19.21 -5.59 1.14
N VAL A 196 18.08 -6.32 1.23
CA VAL A 196 16.82 -5.72 1.61
C VAL A 196 16.84 -5.28 3.08
N ASN A 197 16.25 -4.12 3.35
CA ASN A 197 15.95 -3.67 4.70
C ASN A 197 14.49 -4.01 5.05
N ILE A 198 14.30 -4.92 6.02
CA ILE A 198 13.00 -5.32 6.56
C ILE A 198 12.92 -5.01 8.07
N SER A 199 13.70 -4.02 8.52
CA SER A 199 13.69 -3.58 9.91
C SER A 199 12.30 -3.11 10.32
N SER A 200 11.93 -3.38 11.57
CA SER A 200 10.66 -2.96 12.16
C SER A 200 9.40 -3.41 11.38
N MET A 201 9.51 -4.39 10.46
CA MET A 201 8.41 -4.75 9.56
C MET A 201 7.10 -5.03 10.31
N PHE A 202 7.16 -5.69 11.45
CA PHE A 202 6.02 -6.01 12.31
C PHE A 202 6.11 -5.39 13.70
N ARG A 203 7.00 -4.42 13.89
CA ARG A 203 7.17 -3.79 15.20
C ARG A 203 5.86 -3.27 15.75
N GLY A 204 5.52 -3.64 16.99
CA GLY A 204 4.31 -3.17 17.66
C GLY A 204 3.00 -3.81 17.17
N CYS A 205 3.06 -4.89 16.37
CA CYS A 205 1.87 -5.69 16.02
C CYS A 205 1.45 -6.55 17.23
N THR A 206 0.80 -5.94 18.21
CA THR A 206 0.55 -6.55 19.53
C THR A 206 -0.43 -7.73 19.52
N ALA A 207 -1.24 -7.87 18.46
CA ALA A 207 -2.12 -9.01 18.28
C ALA A 207 -1.52 -10.13 17.41
N LEU A 208 -0.33 -9.95 16.81
CA LEU A 208 0.23 -10.88 15.82
C LEU A 208 0.67 -12.19 16.46
N ARG A 209 0.06 -13.31 16.03
CA ARG A 209 0.32 -14.66 16.55
C ARG A 209 0.94 -15.58 15.52
N SER A 210 0.54 -15.49 14.26
CA SER A 210 0.99 -16.41 13.20
C SER A 210 1.56 -15.66 12.00
N VAL A 211 2.76 -16.07 11.56
CA VAL A 211 3.46 -15.45 10.43
C VAL A 211 3.93 -16.54 9.47
N ASN A 212 3.52 -16.45 8.21
CA ASN A 212 3.96 -17.36 7.16
C ASN A 212 4.93 -16.65 6.19
N LEU A 213 6.20 -17.04 6.26
CA LEU A 213 7.31 -16.57 5.43
C LEU A 213 7.90 -17.72 4.59
N SER A 214 7.09 -18.72 4.25
CA SER A 214 7.56 -19.88 3.49
C SER A 214 8.17 -19.47 2.16
N GLY A 215 9.32 -20.05 1.83
CA GLY A 215 10.06 -19.74 0.60
C GLY A 215 10.99 -18.53 0.70
N TRP A 216 10.99 -17.81 1.81
CA TRP A 216 11.96 -16.72 2.02
C TRP A 216 13.38 -17.27 2.08
N LYS A 217 14.30 -16.55 1.46
CA LYS A 217 15.74 -16.80 1.51
C LYS A 217 16.44 -15.51 1.88
N LEU A 218 17.01 -15.47 3.09
CA LEU A 218 17.71 -14.30 3.60
C LEU A 218 19.21 -14.44 3.43
N SER A 219 19.87 -13.43 2.89
CA SER A 219 21.32 -13.32 2.84
C SER A 219 21.89 -12.73 4.13
N GLY A 220 23.20 -12.80 4.29
CA GLY A 220 23.92 -12.16 5.41
C GLY A 220 23.74 -10.65 5.46
N THR A 221 23.48 -10.03 4.33
CA THR A 221 23.36 -8.57 4.16
C THR A 221 21.96 -8.01 4.40
N ASN A 222 20.93 -8.86 4.55
CA ASN A 222 19.59 -8.39 4.89
C ASN A 222 19.54 -7.82 6.31
N ILE A 223 18.86 -6.66 6.48
CA ILE A 223 18.73 -5.97 7.77
C ILE A 223 17.35 -6.25 8.35
N LEU A 224 17.31 -6.79 9.59
CA LEU A 224 16.10 -7.25 10.29
C LEU A 224 15.91 -6.57 11.65
N THR A 225 16.60 -5.49 11.93
CA THR A 225 16.59 -4.85 13.27
C THR A 225 15.15 -4.60 13.74
N ASP A 226 14.82 -5.06 14.95
CA ASP A 226 13.51 -4.87 15.59
C ASP A 226 12.31 -5.42 14.77
N MET A 227 12.53 -6.37 13.84
CA MET A 227 11.48 -6.86 12.91
C MET A 227 10.22 -7.31 13.65
N PHE A 228 10.37 -8.02 14.77
CA PHE A 228 9.26 -8.52 15.61
C PHE A 228 9.22 -7.88 17.01
N LYS A 229 9.81 -6.71 17.19
CA LYS A 229 9.82 -6.04 18.49
C LYS A 229 8.40 -5.72 18.98
N ASN A 230 8.06 -6.11 20.19
CA ASN A 230 6.71 -5.99 20.77
C ASN A 230 5.63 -6.77 19.99
N CYS A 231 6.02 -7.89 19.35
CA CYS A 231 5.11 -8.83 18.69
C CYS A 231 5.10 -10.14 19.45
N PRO A 232 3.97 -10.64 19.94
CA PRO A 232 3.86 -11.91 20.62
C PRO A 232 3.61 -13.07 19.62
N VAL A 233 4.52 -13.25 18.65
CA VAL A 233 4.43 -14.33 17.65
C VAL A 233 4.55 -15.68 18.33
N GLU A 234 3.57 -16.55 18.11
CA GLU A 234 3.48 -17.91 18.65
C GLU A 234 3.81 -18.97 17.59
N GLU A 235 3.53 -18.66 16.31
CA GLU A 235 3.74 -19.56 15.20
C GLU A 235 4.49 -18.89 14.05
N LEU A 236 5.58 -19.51 13.59
CA LEU A 236 6.32 -19.09 12.41
C LEU A 236 6.36 -20.24 11.39
N ILE A 237 5.73 -20.02 10.23
CA ILE A 237 5.70 -20.99 9.14
C ILE A 237 6.77 -20.58 8.11
N ILE A 238 7.79 -21.44 7.92
CA ILE A 238 8.96 -21.17 7.08
C ILE A 238 9.34 -22.38 6.22
N LYS A 239 8.36 -22.94 5.53
CA LYS A 239 8.60 -24.07 4.62
C LYS A 239 9.54 -23.68 3.48
N ASN A 240 10.38 -24.59 3.04
CA ASN A 240 11.34 -24.38 1.94
C ASN A 240 12.35 -23.24 2.16
N SER A 241 12.63 -22.88 3.43
CA SER A 241 13.68 -21.93 3.83
C SER A 241 14.91 -22.69 4.31
N ASP A 242 16.10 -22.11 4.05
CA ASP A 242 17.37 -22.68 4.54
C ASP A 242 17.61 -22.38 6.03
N ASP A 243 18.57 -23.10 6.64
CA ASP A 243 18.88 -22.97 8.06
C ASP A 243 19.40 -21.57 8.43
N HIS A 244 20.09 -20.89 7.51
CA HIS A 244 20.55 -19.52 7.72
C HIS A 244 19.37 -18.57 7.88
N THR A 245 18.38 -18.63 6.97
CA THR A 245 17.15 -17.85 7.03
C THR A 245 16.38 -18.10 8.32
N VAL A 246 16.21 -19.39 8.68
CA VAL A 246 15.54 -19.79 9.93
C VAL A 246 16.23 -19.17 11.15
N SER A 247 17.56 -19.30 11.25
CA SER A 247 18.34 -18.77 12.36
C SER A 247 18.22 -17.23 12.46
N LYS A 248 18.29 -16.52 11.35
CA LYS A 248 18.14 -15.06 11.33
C LYS A 248 16.78 -14.62 11.83
N LEU A 249 15.69 -15.26 11.39
CA LEU A 249 14.33 -14.93 11.80
C LEU A 249 14.08 -15.23 13.27
N LEU A 250 14.52 -16.39 13.75
CA LEU A 250 14.39 -16.78 15.16
C LEU A 250 15.16 -15.83 16.09
N GLY A 251 16.30 -15.31 15.64
CA GLY A 251 17.06 -14.29 16.39
C GLY A 251 16.31 -12.97 16.62
N GLN A 252 15.18 -12.72 15.92
CA GLN A 252 14.36 -11.54 16.09
C GLN A 252 13.13 -11.75 16.99
N ILE A 253 12.85 -12.99 17.40
CA ILE A 253 11.65 -13.37 18.17
C ILE A 253 12.07 -13.73 19.59
N SER A 254 11.37 -13.18 20.56
CA SER A 254 11.56 -13.47 21.98
C SER A 254 10.52 -14.47 22.47
N GLY A 255 10.95 -15.49 23.23
CA GLY A 255 10.07 -16.49 23.83
C GLY A 255 10.01 -17.82 23.07
N ASN A 256 9.12 -18.71 23.54
CA ASN A 256 8.91 -20.01 22.90
C ASN A 256 8.00 -19.86 21.68
N ILE A 257 8.46 -20.33 20.54
CA ILE A 257 7.74 -20.24 19.27
C ILE A 257 7.60 -21.62 18.64
N ASN A 258 6.44 -21.89 18.07
CA ASN A 258 6.20 -23.05 17.22
C ASN A 258 6.73 -22.78 15.81
N VAL A 259 7.70 -23.54 15.35
CA VAL A 259 8.33 -23.39 14.02
C VAL A 259 7.89 -24.52 13.10
N ILE A 260 7.15 -24.20 12.03
CA ILE A 260 6.68 -25.17 11.04
C ILE A 260 7.58 -25.09 9.82
N ARG A 261 8.36 -26.16 9.56
CA ARG A 261 9.34 -26.25 8.47
C ARG A 261 8.98 -27.24 7.36
N SER A 262 8.03 -28.11 7.56
CA SER A 262 7.63 -29.20 6.64
C SER A 262 6.23 -29.00 6.09
#